data_1d2a6940d57c2c72cb322b87b1d467c5
#
_entry.id   1d2a6940d57c2c72cb322b87b1d467c5
#
_cell.length_a   1.000
_cell.length_b   1.000
_cell.length_c   1.000
_cell.angle_alpha   90.00
_cell.angle_beta   90.00
_cell.angle_gamma   90.00
#
_symmetry.space_group_name_H-M   'P 1'
#
loop_
_entity.id
_entity.type
_entity.pdbx_description
1 polymer ?
#
loop_
_entity_poly.entity_id
_entity_poly.type
_entity_poly.pdbx_seq_one_letter_code
_entity_poly.pdbx_strand_id
1 'polypeptide(L)'
;MKAFLILEDGTVFEGTSIGSTKDMISEIVFNTSMTGYLEVLTDPSYAGQAVVMTYPLIGNYGITPDMESKKAWPDGYIVRELSRMPSNFRCEGTIQDFLKEQDIPGIAGIDTRALTKILREKGTMNGMITTNENYNLDEVLPKLHAYQVGDVVSKVTCSEKYVLEGNGPKVALMDFGAKNNIARSLNDRGCEVTVYPANTPAEEIISANPDGIMLSNGPGDPADCTSIIKEIRKLYDSDIPIFAICLGHQLMALANGGKTYKLKYGHRGGNHPVKDLQTGRVYISSQNHGYAVDADSIPESVAVPAFVNVNDKTNEGMSYVGKNIFTVQFHPEACPGPQDSGYLFDRFMDMMGGTK
;
A
#
# COMPACT_ATOMS: atom_id res chain seq x y z
N MET A 1 -7.23 12.04 -27.58
CA MET A 1 -8.65 12.02 -27.19
C MET A 1 -8.77 12.82 -25.90
N LYS A 2 -9.80 13.64 -25.77
CA LYS A 2 -10.09 14.34 -24.51
C LYS A 2 -10.47 13.34 -23.41
N ALA A 3 -10.17 13.68 -22.17
CA ALA A 3 -10.63 12.96 -20.98
C ALA A 3 -10.98 13.97 -19.90
N PHE A 4 -11.85 13.57 -18.99
CA PHE A 4 -12.33 14.41 -17.90
C PHE A 4 -12.16 13.65 -16.58
N LEU A 5 -11.64 14.33 -15.57
CA LEU A 5 -11.69 13.89 -14.17
C LEU A 5 -12.78 14.71 -13.49
N ILE A 6 -13.82 14.04 -13.04
CA ILE A 6 -14.96 14.61 -12.34
C ILE A 6 -14.88 14.19 -10.87
N LEU A 7 -14.80 15.15 -9.95
CA LEU A 7 -14.77 14.87 -8.50
C LEU A 7 -16.19 14.91 -7.93
N GLU A 8 -16.41 14.26 -6.80
CA GLU A 8 -17.72 14.20 -6.11
C GLU A 8 -18.22 15.57 -5.62
N ASP A 9 -17.35 16.57 -5.53
CA ASP A 9 -17.72 17.94 -5.19
C ASP A 9 -18.14 18.77 -6.42
N GLY A 10 -18.22 18.14 -7.60
CA GLY A 10 -18.58 18.76 -8.87
C GLY A 10 -17.42 19.44 -9.60
N THR A 11 -16.20 19.42 -9.05
CA THR A 11 -15.01 19.96 -9.73
C THR A 11 -14.65 19.07 -10.92
N VAL A 12 -14.38 19.69 -12.08
CA VAL A 12 -14.01 18.99 -13.31
C VAL A 12 -12.65 19.48 -13.81
N PHE A 13 -11.77 18.53 -14.14
CA PHE A 13 -10.51 18.79 -14.85
C PHE A 13 -10.58 18.18 -16.24
N GLU A 14 -10.30 18.99 -17.27
CA GLU A 14 -10.15 18.53 -18.65
C GLU A 14 -8.68 18.25 -18.95
N GLY A 15 -8.42 17.12 -19.63
CA GLY A 15 -7.09 16.69 -20.02
C GLY A 15 -7.12 15.79 -21.25
N THR A 16 -6.08 14.97 -21.39
CA THR A 16 -5.90 14.01 -22.48
C THR A 16 -5.85 12.59 -21.93
N SER A 17 -6.60 11.67 -22.54
CA SER A 17 -6.55 10.25 -22.23
C SER A 17 -5.18 9.66 -22.57
N ILE A 18 -4.59 8.93 -21.62
CA ILE A 18 -3.28 8.26 -21.76
C ILE A 18 -3.34 6.75 -21.53
N GLY A 19 -4.51 6.18 -21.25
CA GLY A 19 -4.69 4.76 -20.97
C GLY A 19 -5.90 4.19 -21.71
N SER A 20 -6.62 3.29 -21.05
CA SER A 20 -7.92 2.77 -21.50
C SER A 20 -8.95 3.89 -21.62
N THR A 21 -9.94 3.69 -22.48
CA THR A 21 -11.03 4.64 -22.69
C THR A 21 -12.30 4.31 -21.90
N LYS A 22 -12.27 3.27 -21.06
CA LYS A 22 -13.41 2.92 -20.22
C LYS A 22 -13.63 3.98 -19.13
N ASP A 23 -14.88 4.14 -18.74
CA ASP A 23 -15.22 4.93 -17.56
C ASP A 23 -14.75 4.22 -16.29
N MET A 24 -14.25 4.98 -15.32
CA MET A 24 -13.78 4.49 -14.04
C MET A 24 -14.30 5.38 -12.92
N ILE A 25 -14.82 4.78 -11.85
CA ILE A 25 -15.13 5.48 -10.59
C ILE A 25 -14.27 4.85 -9.49
N SER A 26 -13.59 5.71 -8.71
CA SER A 26 -12.73 5.25 -7.62
C SER A 26 -12.42 6.39 -6.63
N GLU A 27 -11.85 6.06 -5.47
CA GLU A 27 -11.29 7.06 -4.55
C GLU A 27 -10.04 7.70 -5.17
N ILE A 28 -10.01 9.03 -5.24
CA ILE A 28 -8.88 9.78 -5.78
C ILE A 28 -7.89 10.07 -4.66
N VAL A 29 -6.67 9.57 -4.80
CA VAL A 29 -5.58 9.77 -3.85
C VAL A 29 -4.36 10.36 -4.55
N PHE A 30 -3.41 10.93 -3.80
CA PHE A 30 -2.19 11.48 -4.40
C PHE A 30 -0.94 10.89 -3.77
N ASN A 31 0.11 10.73 -4.59
CA ASN A 31 1.44 10.31 -4.16
C ASN A 31 2.46 11.43 -4.44
N THR A 32 3.32 11.73 -3.46
CA THR A 32 4.30 12.83 -3.54
C THR A 32 5.70 12.40 -3.95
N SER A 33 5.91 11.13 -4.26
CA SER A 33 7.21 10.62 -4.73
C SER A 33 7.61 11.27 -6.06
N MET A 34 8.89 11.59 -6.19
CA MET A 34 9.46 12.15 -7.44
C MET A 34 9.84 11.05 -8.44
N THR A 35 10.02 9.83 -7.96
CA THR A 35 10.42 8.64 -8.72
C THR A 35 9.60 7.44 -8.27
N GLY A 36 9.76 6.29 -8.90
CA GLY A 36 9.08 5.07 -8.47
C GLY A 36 7.63 4.98 -8.94
N TYR A 37 7.31 5.62 -10.05
CA TYR A 37 5.95 5.59 -10.58
C TYR A 37 5.52 4.19 -11.04
N LEU A 38 6.46 3.33 -11.43
CA LEU A 38 6.16 1.97 -11.81
C LEU A 38 5.84 1.10 -10.59
N GLU A 39 6.59 1.28 -9.52
CA GLU A 39 6.34 0.64 -8.23
C GLU A 39 4.98 1.07 -7.68
N VAL A 40 4.61 2.36 -7.81
CA VAL A 40 3.27 2.85 -7.46
C VAL A 40 2.19 2.17 -8.32
N LEU A 41 2.40 2.05 -9.63
CA LEU A 41 1.44 1.39 -10.53
C LEU A 41 1.29 -0.11 -10.23
N THR A 42 2.30 -0.77 -9.71
CA THR A 42 2.31 -2.21 -9.45
C THR A 42 2.15 -2.58 -7.98
N ASP A 43 1.94 -1.60 -7.09
CA ASP A 43 1.66 -1.82 -5.66
C ASP A 43 0.18 -2.20 -5.47
N PRO A 44 -0.12 -3.44 -4.99
CA PRO A 44 -1.49 -3.89 -4.74
C PRO A 44 -2.28 -3.01 -3.75
N SER A 45 -1.60 -2.25 -2.89
CA SER A 45 -2.24 -1.33 -1.94
C SER A 45 -3.02 -0.19 -2.60
N TYR A 46 -2.84 0.03 -3.92
CA TYR A 46 -3.64 1.00 -4.68
C TYR A 46 -4.90 0.42 -5.33
N ALA A 47 -5.20 -0.86 -5.13
CA ALA A 47 -6.45 -1.44 -5.62
C ALA A 47 -7.66 -0.71 -5.02
N GLY A 48 -8.62 -0.30 -5.86
CA GLY A 48 -9.76 0.52 -5.46
C GLY A 48 -9.45 2.02 -5.37
N GLN A 49 -8.31 2.48 -5.88
CA GLN A 49 -7.91 3.89 -5.87
C GLN A 49 -7.39 4.35 -7.25
N ALA A 50 -7.67 5.61 -7.60
CA ALA A 50 -7.02 6.28 -8.72
C ALA A 50 -5.94 7.23 -8.18
N VAL A 51 -4.72 7.10 -8.71
CA VAL A 51 -3.54 7.75 -8.14
C VAL A 51 -3.14 8.99 -8.93
N VAL A 52 -3.03 10.11 -8.24
CA VAL A 52 -2.45 11.36 -8.75
C VAL A 52 -0.97 11.38 -8.42
N MET A 53 -0.11 11.40 -9.43
CA MET A 53 1.30 11.68 -9.24
C MET A 53 1.51 13.18 -9.19
N THR A 54 2.02 13.69 -8.06
CA THR A 54 2.22 15.14 -7.88
C THR A 54 3.46 15.67 -8.58
N TYR A 55 4.43 14.79 -8.87
CA TYR A 55 5.61 15.16 -9.62
C TYR A 55 5.24 15.54 -11.06
N PRO A 56 5.75 16.66 -11.61
CA PRO A 56 5.25 17.23 -12.87
C PRO A 56 5.42 16.36 -14.10
N LEU A 57 6.52 15.60 -14.20
CA LEU A 57 6.84 14.75 -15.35
C LEU A 57 6.93 13.28 -14.92
N ILE A 58 6.10 12.46 -15.50
CA ILE A 58 6.03 11.01 -15.24
C ILE A 58 6.38 10.25 -16.52
N GLY A 59 6.97 9.04 -16.40
CA GLY A 59 7.27 8.18 -17.53
C GLY A 59 8.64 8.39 -18.18
N ASN A 60 9.51 9.20 -17.59
CA ASN A 60 10.81 9.56 -18.15
C ASN A 60 11.80 8.38 -18.29
N TYR A 61 11.66 7.30 -17.49
CA TYR A 61 12.49 6.08 -17.63
C TYR A 61 11.70 4.88 -18.20
N GLY A 62 10.41 5.07 -18.53
CA GLY A 62 9.56 4.03 -19.12
C GLY A 62 9.18 2.92 -18.14
N ILE A 63 8.83 1.77 -18.69
CA ILE A 63 8.58 0.54 -17.95
C ILE A 63 9.90 -0.22 -17.82
N THR A 64 10.19 -0.69 -16.61
CA THR A 64 11.40 -1.47 -16.28
C THR A 64 11.00 -2.75 -15.52
N PRO A 65 11.91 -3.72 -15.32
CA PRO A 65 11.60 -4.93 -14.54
C PRO A 65 11.32 -4.70 -13.04
N ASP A 66 11.44 -3.46 -12.54
CA ASP A 66 11.30 -3.11 -11.11
C ASP A 66 9.83 -3.04 -10.68
N MET A 67 9.10 -4.13 -10.84
CA MET A 67 7.69 -4.23 -10.48
C MET A 67 7.49 -4.84 -9.10
N GLU A 68 6.53 -4.30 -8.35
CA GLU A 68 6.11 -4.82 -7.03
C GLU A 68 5.06 -5.94 -7.13
N SER A 69 4.49 -6.15 -8.32
CA SER A 69 3.63 -7.28 -8.64
C SER A 69 3.56 -7.49 -10.16
N LYS A 70 2.83 -8.53 -10.60
CA LYS A 70 2.75 -8.91 -12.03
C LYS A 70 1.88 -7.99 -12.89
N LYS A 71 1.10 -7.08 -12.31
CA LYS A 71 0.17 -6.21 -13.03
C LYS A 71 0.03 -4.84 -12.35
N ALA A 72 -0.62 -3.90 -13.02
CA ALA A 72 -1.02 -2.66 -12.40
C ALA A 72 -2.31 -2.83 -11.57
N TRP A 73 -2.41 -2.10 -10.47
CA TRP A 73 -3.52 -2.22 -9.52
C TRP A 73 -4.38 -0.97 -9.37
N PRO A 74 -3.86 0.27 -9.52
CA PRO A 74 -4.73 1.44 -9.47
C PRO A 74 -5.85 1.36 -10.50
N ASP A 75 -7.05 1.77 -10.11
CA ASP A 75 -8.20 1.85 -11.02
C ASP A 75 -8.04 2.95 -12.06
N GLY A 76 -7.22 3.97 -11.77
CA GLY A 76 -6.93 5.07 -12.68
C GLY A 76 -5.61 5.77 -12.38
N TYR A 77 -5.07 6.45 -13.38
CA TYR A 77 -3.77 7.12 -13.27
C TYR A 77 -3.82 8.56 -13.76
N ILE A 78 -3.36 9.49 -12.92
CA ILE A 78 -3.57 10.92 -13.11
C ILE A 78 -2.22 11.63 -13.03
N VAL A 79 -1.82 12.32 -14.11
CA VAL A 79 -0.53 13.00 -14.20
C VAL A 79 -0.66 14.41 -14.82
N ARG A 80 0.29 15.28 -14.49
CA ARG A 80 0.37 16.58 -15.16
C ARG A 80 0.93 16.43 -16.57
N GLU A 81 2.07 15.77 -16.71
CA GLU A 81 2.72 15.55 -17.98
C GLU A 81 3.27 14.12 -18.06
N LEU A 82 3.03 13.48 -19.18
CA LEU A 82 3.60 12.18 -19.50
C LEU A 82 4.76 12.35 -20.47
N SER A 83 5.92 11.75 -20.14
CA SER A 83 7.08 11.75 -21.02
C SER A 83 6.74 11.13 -22.37
N ARG A 84 7.02 11.84 -23.45
CA ARG A 84 6.77 11.38 -24.82
C ARG A 84 7.74 10.29 -25.26
N MET A 85 8.96 10.33 -24.71
CA MET A 85 10.03 9.40 -25.06
C MET A 85 10.82 9.07 -23.79
N PRO A 86 10.62 7.87 -23.23
CA PRO A 86 11.43 7.42 -22.11
C PRO A 86 12.90 7.26 -22.53
N SER A 87 13.81 7.57 -21.60
CA SER A 87 15.25 7.46 -21.80
C SER A 87 15.90 6.73 -20.63
N ASN A 88 15.98 5.41 -20.74
CA ASN A 88 16.65 4.54 -19.77
C ASN A 88 17.09 3.26 -20.48
N PHE A 89 18.30 2.77 -20.19
CA PHE A 89 18.82 1.54 -20.81
C PHE A 89 18.02 0.26 -20.46
N ARG A 90 17.22 0.29 -19.40
CA ARG A 90 16.34 -0.79 -18.95
C ARG A 90 14.89 -0.62 -19.43
N CYS A 91 14.61 0.39 -20.26
CA CYS A 91 13.26 0.69 -20.71
C CYS A 91 12.75 -0.41 -21.66
N GLU A 92 11.62 -1.04 -21.31
CA GLU A 92 10.95 -2.09 -22.09
C GLU A 92 9.68 -1.56 -22.79
N GLY A 93 9.18 -0.39 -22.41
CA GLY A 93 7.97 0.20 -22.98
C GLY A 93 7.60 1.53 -22.39
N THR A 94 6.49 2.10 -22.87
CA THR A 94 5.95 3.37 -22.36
C THR A 94 4.87 3.11 -21.31
N ILE A 95 4.68 4.08 -20.37
CA ILE A 95 3.55 4.01 -19.43
C ILE A 95 2.22 4.00 -20.17
N GLN A 96 2.09 4.75 -21.25
CA GLN A 96 0.84 4.83 -22.01
C GLN A 96 0.44 3.47 -22.58
N ASP A 97 1.39 2.72 -23.13
CA ASP A 97 1.13 1.38 -23.66
C ASP A 97 0.82 0.41 -22.52
N PHE A 98 1.57 0.47 -21.43
CA PHE A 98 1.33 -0.35 -20.24
C PHE A 98 -0.08 -0.11 -19.65
N LEU A 99 -0.52 1.14 -19.49
CA LEU A 99 -1.87 1.45 -19.01
C LEU A 99 -2.95 0.89 -19.93
N LYS A 100 -2.75 0.95 -21.26
CA LYS A 100 -3.68 0.37 -22.24
C LYS A 100 -3.73 -1.14 -22.16
N GLU A 101 -2.59 -1.80 -22.08
CA GLU A 101 -2.47 -3.26 -21.95
C GLU A 101 -3.13 -3.77 -20.66
N GLN A 102 -3.01 -3.00 -19.57
CA GLN A 102 -3.61 -3.32 -18.28
C GLN A 102 -5.07 -2.84 -18.15
N ASP A 103 -5.64 -2.26 -19.23
CA ASP A 103 -7.00 -1.69 -19.26
C ASP A 103 -7.26 -0.67 -18.13
N ILE A 104 -6.28 0.21 -17.87
CA ILE A 104 -6.39 1.26 -16.84
C ILE A 104 -6.62 2.62 -17.51
N PRO A 105 -7.71 3.33 -17.18
CA PRO A 105 -7.91 4.71 -17.61
C PRO A 105 -6.86 5.65 -17.02
N GLY A 106 -6.37 6.57 -17.84
CA GLY A 106 -5.45 7.59 -17.38
C GLY A 106 -5.73 8.94 -18.01
N ILE A 107 -5.38 10.00 -17.29
CA ILE A 107 -5.52 11.38 -17.75
C ILE A 107 -4.23 12.18 -17.52
N ALA A 108 -3.78 12.88 -18.55
CA ALA A 108 -2.65 13.81 -18.50
C ALA A 108 -3.07 15.22 -18.90
N GLY A 109 -2.25 16.22 -18.54
CA GLY A 109 -2.46 17.61 -18.91
C GLY A 109 -3.27 18.41 -17.91
N ILE A 110 -3.67 17.82 -16.79
CA ILE A 110 -4.43 18.52 -15.74
C ILE A 110 -3.52 19.24 -14.73
N ASP A 111 -4.07 20.20 -14.01
CA ASP A 111 -3.37 20.83 -12.88
C ASP A 111 -3.38 19.93 -11.65
N THR A 112 -2.41 19.01 -11.56
CA THR A 112 -2.27 18.09 -10.41
C THR A 112 -1.98 18.82 -9.10
N ARG A 113 -1.41 20.04 -9.15
CA ARG A 113 -1.19 20.88 -7.96
C ARG A 113 -2.50 21.39 -7.39
N ALA A 114 -3.40 21.90 -8.26
CA ALA A 114 -4.74 22.34 -7.85
C ALA A 114 -5.55 21.15 -7.31
N LEU A 115 -5.52 20.01 -7.99
CA LEU A 115 -6.19 18.78 -7.54
C LEU A 115 -5.67 18.32 -6.15
N THR A 116 -4.34 18.27 -5.97
CA THR A 116 -3.74 17.90 -4.68
C THR A 116 -4.14 18.86 -3.56
N LYS A 117 -4.26 20.17 -3.87
CA LYS A 117 -4.74 21.16 -2.90
C LYS A 117 -6.18 20.87 -2.45
N ILE A 118 -7.07 20.57 -3.39
CA ILE A 118 -8.46 20.18 -3.09
C ILE A 118 -8.48 18.95 -2.15
N LEU A 119 -7.74 17.89 -2.50
CA LEU A 119 -7.68 16.66 -1.71
C LEU A 119 -7.10 16.89 -0.31
N ARG A 120 -6.12 17.77 -0.16
CA ARG A 120 -5.58 18.13 1.16
C ARG A 120 -6.56 18.93 2.01
N GLU A 121 -7.31 19.84 1.39
CA GLU A 121 -8.26 20.72 2.08
C GLU A 121 -9.56 20.02 2.43
N LYS A 122 -10.08 19.17 1.53
CA LYS A 122 -11.39 18.50 1.68
C LYS A 122 -11.27 17.04 2.13
N GLY A 123 -10.14 16.40 1.92
CA GLY A 123 -9.91 14.96 2.11
C GLY A 123 -9.86 14.22 0.78
N THR A 124 -9.47 12.93 0.82
CA THR A 124 -9.67 12.05 -0.34
C THR A 124 -11.16 11.95 -0.65
N MET A 125 -11.48 11.88 -1.94
CA MET A 125 -12.86 11.86 -2.39
C MET A 125 -13.00 10.98 -3.64
N ASN A 126 -14.22 10.55 -3.92
CA ASN A 126 -14.52 9.78 -5.10
C ASN A 126 -14.44 10.66 -6.36
N GLY A 127 -14.03 10.05 -7.46
CA GLY A 127 -13.99 10.71 -8.75
C GLY A 127 -14.17 9.73 -9.89
N MET A 128 -14.49 10.27 -11.06
CA MET A 128 -14.68 9.54 -12.31
C MET A 128 -13.68 10.02 -13.35
N ILE A 129 -12.98 9.09 -14.00
CA ILE A 129 -12.30 9.39 -15.28
C ILE A 129 -13.17 8.90 -16.41
N THR A 130 -13.46 9.77 -17.36
CA THR A 130 -14.27 9.44 -18.55
C THR A 130 -13.73 10.12 -19.81
N THR A 131 -13.91 9.49 -20.95
CA THR A 131 -13.65 10.07 -22.28
C THR A 131 -14.94 10.54 -22.97
N ASN A 132 -16.09 10.39 -22.33
CA ASN A 132 -17.36 10.86 -22.81
C ASN A 132 -17.46 12.38 -22.63
N GLU A 133 -17.43 13.12 -23.74
CA GLU A 133 -17.57 14.60 -23.75
C GLU A 133 -18.99 15.07 -23.40
N ASN A 134 -19.98 14.19 -23.48
CA ASN A 134 -21.39 14.47 -23.19
C ASN A 134 -21.82 13.97 -21.82
N TYR A 135 -20.90 13.90 -20.83
CA TYR A 135 -21.27 13.52 -19.47
C TYR A 135 -22.29 14.48 -18.86
N ASN A 136 -23.16 13.96 -18.00
CA ASN A 136 -24.14 14.74 -17.27
C ASN A 136 -23.80 14.70 -15.76
N LEU A 137 -23.50 15.85 -15.16
CA LEU A 137 -23.16 15.94 -13.74
C LEU A 137 -24.30 15.45 -12.84
N ASP A 138 -25.57 15.71 -13.18
CA ASP A 138 -26.73 15.26 -12.41
C ASP A 138 -26.84 13.72 -12.35
N GLU A 139 -26.24 13.01 -13.31
CA GLU A 139 -26.17 11.55 -13.34
C GLU A 139 -24.87 10.99 -12.74
N VAL A 140 -23.77 11.72 -12.83
CA VAL A 140 -22.45 11.29 -12.35
C VAL A 140 -22.32 11.48 -10.83
N LEU A 141 -22.69 12.66 -10.31
CA LEU A 141 -22.49 12.99 -8.89
C LEU A 141 -23.17 12.00 -7.93
N PRO A 142 -24.43 11.56 -8.17
CA PRO A 142 -25.05 10.54 -7.33
C PRO A 142 -24.27 9.21 -7.30
N LYS A 143 -23.68 8.81 -8.43
CA LYS A 143 -22.86 7.58 -8.52
C LYS A 143 -21.57 7.72 -7.73
N LEU A 144 -20.93 8.90 -7.79
CA LEU A 144 -19.71 9.20 -7.01
C LEU A 144 -19.99 9.16 -5.51
N HIS A 145 -21.09 9.80 -5.06
CA HIS A 145 -21.47 9.80 -3.64
C HIS A 145 -21.83 8.41 -3.11
N ALA A 146 -22.36 7.53 -3.97
CA ALA A 146 -22.76 6.18 -3.58
C ALA A 146 -21.59 5.16 -3.65
N TYR A 147 -20.48 5.53 -4.28
CA TYR A 147 -19.37 4.60 -4.49
C TYR A 147 -18.64 4.25 -3.18
N GLN A 148 -18.41 2.97 -2.97
CA GLN A 148 -17.62 2.41 -1.88
C GLN A 148 -16.63 1.38 -2.45
N VAL A 149 -15.44 1.37 -1.95
CA VAL A 149 -14.34 0.49 -2.43
C VAL A 149 -14.64 -0.99 -2.20
N GLY A 150 -15.27 -1.34 -1.07
CA GLY A 150 -15.61 -2.71 -0.70
C GLY A 150 -14.41 -3.60 -0.39
N ASP A 151 -14.62 -4.91 -0.45
CA ASP A 151 -13.55 -5.89 -0.21
C ASP A 151 -12.55 -5.91 -1.38
N VAL A 152 -11.39 -5.37 -1.15
CA VAL A 152 -10.28 -5.34 -2.13
C VAL A 152 -9.16 -6.32 -1.78
N VAL A 153 -9.04 -6.76 -0.53
CA VAL A 153 -8.03 -7.75 -0.13
C VAL A 153 -8.24 -9.07 -0.87
N SER A 154 -9.49 -9.53 -0.99
CA SER A 154 -9.81 -10.75 -1.75
C SER A 154 -9.45 -10.69 -3.23
N LYS A 155 -9.35 -9.47 -3.81
CA LYS A 155 -9.00 -9.25 -5.23
C LYS A 155 -7.49 -9.27 -5.48
N VAL A 156 -6.68 -8.96 -4.45
CA VAL A 156 -5.23 -8.75 -4.58
C VAL A 156 -4.40 -9.91 -4.03
N THR A 157 -4.93 -10.67 -3.08
CA THR A 157 -4.25 -11.82 -2.48
C THR A 157 -3.95 -12.91 -3.52
N CYS A 158 -2.92 -13.70 -3.31
CA CYS A 158 -2.61 -14.84 -4.17
C CYS A 158 -3.74 -15.88 -4.14
N SER A 159 -3.97 -16.55 -5.27
CA SER A 159 -5.00 -17.58 -5.39
C SER A 159 -4.63 -18.89 -4.71
N GLU A 160 -3.33 -19.20 -4.67
CA GLU A 160 -2.77 -20.43 -4.12
C GLU A 160 -1.47 -20.12 -3.38
N LYS A 161 -1.16 -20.92 -2.36
CA LYS A 161 0.13 -20.79 -1.68
C LYS A 161 1.28 -21.18 -2.58
N TYR A 162 2.40 -20.47 -2.43
CA TYR A 162 3.64 -20.78 -3.14
C TYR A 162 4.85 -20.53 -2.25
N VAL A 163 5.99 -21.11 -2.64
CA VAL A 163 7.24 -21.02 -1.86
C VAL A 163 8.31 -20.32 -2.66
N LEU A 164 9.03 -19.44 -1.99
CA LEU A 164 10.32 -18.90 -2.41
C LEU A 164 11.38 -19.69 -1.65
N GLU A 165 12.11 -20.53 -2.35
CA GLU A 165 13.12 -21.41 -1.76
C GLU A 165 14.22 -20.62 -1.05
N GLY A 166 14.67 -21.14 0.09
CA GLY A 166 15.76 -20.61 0.90
C GLY A 166 16.34 -21.70 1.81
N ASN A 167 17.52 -21.44 2.38
CA ASN A 167 18.21 -22.40 3.23
C ASN A 167 18.24 -21.99 4.72
N GLY A 168 17.60 -20.87 5.04
CA GLY A 168 17.54 -20.30 6.37
C GLY A 168 16.18 -20.49 7.07
N PRO A 169 15.78 -19.59 7.97
CA PRO A 169 14.52 -19.68 8.69
C PRO A 169 13.30 -19.75 7.76
N LYS A 170 12.29 -20.49 8.18
CA LYS A 170 11.01 -20.62 7.49
C LYS A 170 10.07 -19.49 7.90
N VAL A 171 9.66 -18.68 6.95
CA VAL A 171 8.72 -17.60 7.18
C VAL A 171 7.40 -17.87 6.48
N ALA A 172 6.30 -17.83 7.24
CA ALA A 172 4.95 -17.80 6.69
C ALA A 172 4.53 -16.34 6.41
N LEU A 173 4.36 -15.99 5.14
CA LEU A 173 3.91 -14.66 4.74
C LEU A 173 2.42 -14.72 4.40
N MET A 174 1.57 -14.02 5.15
CA MET A 174 0.16 -13.81 4.79
C MET A 174 0.05 -12.67 3.78
N ASP A 175 -0.47 -12.97 2.62
CA ASP A 175 -0.60 -12.05 1.49
C ASP A 175 -1.95 -11.32 1.50
N PHE A 176 -1.95 -10.08 1.99
CA PHE A 176 -3.10 -9.17 1.93
C PHE A 176 -3.06 -8.23 0.72
N GLY A 177 -2.15 -8.46 -0.21
CA GLY A 177 -1.73 -7.59 -1.30
C GLY A 177 -0.26 -7.21 -1.13
N ALA A 178 0.57 -8.23 -0.93
CA ALA A 178 1.99 -8.07 -0.63
C ALA A 178 2.74 -7.48 -1.83
N LYS A 179 3.56 -6.48 -1.57
CA LYS A 179 4.61 -6.06 -2.50
C LYS A 179 5.67 -7.17 -2.58
N ASN A 180 6.09 -7.49 -3.80
CA ASN A 180 7.11 -8.51 -4.03
C ASN A 180 8.39 -8.26 -3.22
N ASN A 181 8.70 -7.00 -2.95
CA ASN A 181 9.92 -6.62 -2.23
C ASN A 181 9.90 -7.06 -0.75
N ILE A 182 8.74 -7.30 -0.15
CA ILE A 182 8.65 -7.88 1.20
C ILE A 182 9.19 -9.31 1.19
N ALA A 183 8.68 -10.14 0.29
CA ALA A 183 9.13 -11.53 0.17
C ALA A 183 10.61 -11.61 -0.28
N ARG A 184 11.04 -10.74 -1.21
CA ARG A 184 12.45 -10.62 -1.63
C ARG A 184 13.35 -10.24 -0.45
N SER A 185 12.97 -9.25 0.36
CA SER A 185 13.76 -8.81 1.52
C SER A 185 14.01 -9.93 2.54
N LEU A 186 13.06 -10.85 2.70
CA LEU A 186 13.22 -12.04 3.53
C LEU A 186 14.08 -13.10 2.84
N ASN A 187 13.82 -13.37 1.55
CA ASN A 187 14.55 -14.38 0.77
C ASN A 187 16.02 -13.99 0.56
N ASP A 188 16.34 -12.70 0.34
CA ASP A 188 17.70 -12.18 0.26
C ASP A 188 18.49 -12.36 1.57
N ARG A 189 17.79 -12.52 2.69
CA ARG A 189 18.36 -12.88 4.00
C ARG A 189 18.42 -14.39 4.24
N GLY A 190 18.12 -15.16 3.19
CA GLY A 190 18.21 -16.62 3.19
C GLY A 190 16.94 -17.35 3.65
N CYS A 191 15.86 -16.65 4.00
CA CYS A 191 14.62 -17.29 4.43
C CYS A 191 14.00 -18.14 3.30
N GLU A 192 13.47 -19.30 3.68
CA GLU A 192 12.44 -19.98 2.92
C GLU A 192 11.11 -19.29 3.22
N VAL A 193 10.48 -18.68 2.19
CA VAL A 193 9.24 -17.92 2.38
C VAL A 193 8.06 -18.64 1.75
N THR A 194 7.13 -19.13 2.56
CA THR A 194 5.86 -19.66 2.10
C THR A 194 4.82 -18.54 2.13
N VAL A 195 4.31 -18.17 0.97
CA VAL A 195 3.28 -17.14 0.82
C VAL A 195 1.90 -17.80 0.86
N TYR A 196 1.05 -17.35 1.76
CA TYR A 196 -0.29 -17.87 1.99
C TYR A 196 -1.35 -16.85 1.57
N PRO A 197 -2.48 -17.28 0.95
CA PRO A 197 -3.64 -16.43 0.73
C PRO A 197 -4.15 -15.78 2.02
N ALA A 198 -4.75 -14.59 1.91
CA ALA A 198 -5.24 -13.80 3.04
C ALA A 198 -6.25 -14.53 3.95
N ASN A 199 -7.02 -15.44 3.40
CA ASN A 199 -8.06 -16.20 4.10
C ASN A 199 -7.60 -17.57 4.63
N THR A 200 -6.29 -17.85 4.62
CA THR A 200 -5.74 -19.11 5.13
C THR A 200 -6.00 -19.21 6.64
N PRO A 201 -6.54 -20.32 7.14
CA PRO A 201 -6.74 -20.52 8.58
C PRO A 201 -5.42 -20.51 9.34
N ALA A 202 -5.42 -19.89 10.52
CA ALA A 202 -4.22 -19.82 11.38
C ALA A 202 -3.67 -21.20 11.72
N GLU A 203 -4.54 -22.18 11.90
CA GLU A 203 -4.16 -23.57 12.21
C GLU A 203 -3.30 -24.20 11.10
N GLU A 204 -3.56 -23.89 9.83
CA GLU A 204 -2.74 -24.36 8.70
C GLU A 204 -1.33 -23.76 8.79
N ILE A 205 -1.22 -22.45 9.07
CA ILE A 205 0.03 -21.73 9.18
C ILE A 205 0.83 -22.26 10.39
N ILE A 206 0.21 -22.38 11.56
CA ILE A 206 0.85 -22.89 12.78
C ILE A 206 1.33 -24.33 12.60
N SER A 207 0.53 -25.18 11.95
CA SER A 207 0.89 -26.60 11.72
C SER A 207 2.06 -26.77 10.77
N ALA A 208 2.35 -25.78 9.91
CA ALA A 208 3.55 -25.76 9.08
C ALA A 208 4.84 -25.46 9.89
N ASN A 209 4.70 -25.11 11.17
CA ASN A 209 5.78 -24.84 12.12
C ASN A 209 6.82 -23.83 11.55
N PRO A 210 6.41 -22.61 11.16
CA PRO A 210 7.33 -21.58 10.71
C PRO A 210 8.14 -21.02 11.87
N ASP A 211 9.34 -20.54 11.59
CA ASP A 211 10.19 -19.83 12.56
C ASP A 211 9.67 -18.41 12.84
N GLY A 212 8.94 -17.83 11.88
CA GLY A 212 8.30 -16.51 12.01
C GLY A 212 7.14 -16.30 11.04
N ILE A 213 6.29 -15.32 11.35
CA ILE A 213 5.14 -14.94 10.54
C ILE A 213 5.31 -13.50 10.09
N MET A 214 5.12 -13.24 8.79
CA MET A 214 5.05 -11.92 8.19
C MET A 214 3.61 -11.61 7.81
N LEU A 215 3.05 -10.50 8.31
CA LEU A 215 1.77 -9.96 7.86
C LEU A 215 2.03 -8.81 6.89
N SER A 216 1.62 -8.97 5.64
CA SER A 216 1.96 -8.04 4.58
C SER A 216 1.19 -6.73 4.62
N ASN A 217 1.56 -5.79 3.75
CA ASN A 217 0.75 -4.65 3.35
C ASN A 217 -0.48 -5.08 2.56
N GLY A 218 -1.37 -4.14 2.27
CA GLY A 218 -2.54 -4.37 1.44
C GLY A 218 -3.46 -3.15 1.36
N PRO A 219 -4.49 -3.20 0.48
CA PRO A 219 -5.47 -2.13 0.27
C PRO A 219 -6.65 -2.18 1.23
N GLY A 220 -7.46 -1.13 1.20
CA GLY A 220 -8.82 -1.08 1.77
C GLY A 220 -8.90 -0.58 3.20
N ASP A 221 -10.11 -0.71 3.76
CA ASP A 221 -10.38 -0.44 5.18
C ASP A 221 -10.05 -1.70 6.00
N PRO A 222 -9.12 -1.63 6.96
CA PRO A 222 -8.79 -2.78 7.79
C PRO A 222 -9.98 -3.33 8.57
N ALA A 223 -10.98 -2.50 8.91
CA ALA A 223 -12.16 -2.92 9.65
C ALA A 223 -13.09 -3.87 8.84
N ASP A 224 -12.99 -3.85 7.51
CA ASP A 224 -13.75 -4.76 6.64
C ASP A 224 -13.19 -6.19 6.66
N CYS A 225 -11.94 -6.39 7.07
CA CYS A 225 -11.23 -7.67 7.08
C CYS A 225 -11.59 -8.56 8.28
N THR A 226 -12.86 -8.65 8.64
CA THR A 226 -13.33 -9.27 9.90
C THR A 226 -12.94 -10.75 10.07
N SER A 227 -12.91 -11.54 9.00
CA SER A 227 -12.45 -12.93 9.02
C SER A 227 -10.95 -13.04 9.26
N ILE A 228 -10.17 -12.22 8.57
CA ILE A 228 -8.70 -12.18 8.67
C ILE A 228 -8.28 -11.76 10.09
N ILE A 229 -8.96 -10.76 10.67
CA ILE A 229 -8.70 -10.30 12.06
C ILE A 229 -8.83 -11.44 13.06
N LYS A 230 -9.83 -12.33 12.89
CA LYS A 230 -10.02 -13.51 13.76
C LYS A 230 -8.87 -14.50 13.63
N GLU A 231 -8.37 -14.74 12.43
CA GLU A 231 -7.23 -15.63 12.23
C GLU A 231 -5.94 -15.02 12.79
N ILE A 232 -5.71 -13.72 12.59
CA ILE A 232 -4.55 -12.99 13.18
C ILE A 232 -4.59 -13.07 14.70
N ARG A 233 -5.77 -13.04 15.35
CA ARG A 233 -5.88 -13.22 16.80
C ARG A 233 -5.33 -14.58 17.24
N LYS A 234 -5.61 -15.65 16.52
CA LYS A 234 -5.07 -16.98 16.82
C LYS A 234 -3.55 -17.04 16.60
N LEU A 235 -3.05 -16.38 15.54
CA LEU A 235 -1.60 -16.25 15.30
C LEU A 235 -0.90 -15.49 16.44
N TYR A 236 -1.52 -14.41 16.95
CA TYR A 236 -1.01 -13.67 18.11
C TYR A 236 -0.85 -14.58 19.34
N ASP A 237 -1.76 -15.53 19.56
CA ASP A 237 -1.75 -16.44 20.70
C ASP A 237 -0.76 -17.64 20.51
N SER A 238 -0.17 -17.82 19.32
CA SER A 238 0.72 -18.94 18.99
C SER A 238 2.15 -18.83 19.51
N ASP A 239 2.56 -17.68 20.04
CA ASP A 239 3.92 -17.33 20.47
C ASP A 239 5.01 -17.38 19.38
N ILE A 240 4.65 -17.59 18.11
CA ILE A 240 5.56 -17.48 16.96
C ILE A 240 5.92 -16.00 16.76
N PRO A 241 7.19 -15.65 16.51
CA PRO A 241 7.58 -14.28 16.20
C PRO A 241 6.79 -13.70 15.01
N ILE A 242 6.27 -12.47 15.16
CA ILE A 242 5.49 -11.82 14.09
C ILE A 242 6.07 -10.43 13.78
N PHE A 243 6.27 -10.18 12.48
CA PHE A 243 6.49 -8.85 11.94
C PHE A 243 5.32 -8.48 11.01
N ALA A 244 4.76 -7.28 11.16
CA ALA A 244 3.62 -6.84 10.37
C ALA A 244 3.84 -5.44 9.78
N ILE A 245 3.44 -5.27 8.50
CA ILE A 245 3.67 -4.07 7.71
C ILE A 245 2.34 -3.49 7.24
N CYS A 246 2.13 -2.19 7.42
CA CYS A 246 1.04 -1.37 6.89
C CYS A 246 -0.35 -1.97 7.24
N LEU A 247 -1.05 -2.62 6.31
CA LEU A 247 -2.33 -3.27 6.61
C LEU A 247 -2.17 -4.34 7.70
N GLY A 248 -1.10 -5.14 7.66
CA GLY A 248 -0.81 -6.13 8.69
C GLY A 248 -0.67 -5.52 10.09
N HIS A 249 -0.05 -4.33 10.20
CA HIS A 249 0.01 -3.57 11.46
C HIS A 249 -1.39 -3.18 11.96
N GLN A 250 -2.24 -2.68 11.07
CA GLN A 250 -3.61 -2.28 11.41
C GLN A 250 -4.47 -3.49 11.84
N LEU A 251 -4.37 -4.59 11.10
CA LEU A 251 -5.09 -5.84 11.42
C LEU A 251 -4.64 -6.45 12.75
N MET A 252 -3.34 -6.40 13.06
CA MET A 252 -2.81 -6.87 14.36
C MET A 252 -3.35 -6.01 15.51
N ALA A 253 -3.46 -4.69 15.31
CA ALA A 253 -4.06 -3.79 16.31
C ALA A 253 -5.54 -4.12 16.54
N LEU A 254 -6.32 -4.29 15.46
CA LEU A 254 -7.74 -4.66 15.54
C LEU A 254 -7.94 -6.03 16.18
N ALA A 255 -7.10 -7.02 15.88
CA ALA A 255 -7.13 -8.35 16.48
C ALA A 255 -6.93 -8.32 18.00
N ASN A 256 -6.32 -7.28 18.53
CA ASN A 256 -6.06 -7.09 19.96
C ASN A 256 -6.95 -6.00 20.59
N GLY A 257 -8.09 -5.71 19.99
CA GLY A 257 -9.11 -4.79 20.51
C GLY A 257 -8.85 -3.31 20.28
N GLY A 258 -7.83 -2.97 19.50
CA GLY A 258 -7.55 -1.61 19.06
C GLY A 258 -8.56 -1.10 18.05
N LYS A 259 -8.42 0.17 17.68
CA LYS A 259 -9.24 0.86 16.68
C LYS A 259 -8.36 1.47 15.60
N THR A 260 -8.93 1.60 14.41
CA THR A 260 -8.35 2.36 13.30
C THR A 260 -9.27 3.51 12.92
N TYR A 261 -8.70 4.53 12.30
CA TYR A 261 -9.46 5.67 11.79
C TYR A 261 -8.91 6.11 10.43
N LYS A 262 -9.80 6.65 9.60
CA LYS A 262 -9.43 7.17 8.28
C LYS A 262 -8.74 8.51 8.43
N LEU A 263 -7.54 8.65 7.85
CA LEU A 263 -6.84 9.91 7.73
C LEU A 263 -7.50 10.79 6.67
N LYS A 264 -7.43 12.09 6.83
CA LYS A 264 -8.07 13.03 5.89
C LYS A 264 -7.64 12.83 4.44
N TYR A 265 -6.35 12.63 4.20
CA TYR A 265 -5.79 12.38 2.87
C TYR A 265 -4.72 11.28 2.84
N GLY A 266 -4.45 10.64 4.00
CA GLY A 266 -3.47 9.58 4.13
C GLY A 266 -2.01 10.04 4.03
N HIS A 267 -1.10 9.09 4.21
CA HIS A 267 0.32 9.27 3.96
C HIS A 267 0.71 8.48 2.71
N ARG A 268 1.19 9.16 1.65
CA ARG A 268 1.65 8.52 0.41
C ARG A 268 2.83 9.27 -0.17
N GLY A 269 3.98 8.59 -0.20
CA GLY A 269 5.24 9.14 -0.70
C GLY A 269 6.46 8.57 0.01
N GLY A 270 7.64 8.90 -0.47
CA GLY A 270 8.93 8.41 0.04
C GLY A 270 9.66 9.40 0.96
N ASN A 271 8.98 10.34 1.59
CA ASN A 271 9.60 11.44 2.34
C ASN A 271 8.95 11.71 3.71
N HIS A 272 8.37 10.68 4.32
CA HIS A 272 7.72 10.79 5.63
C HIS A 272 8.71 10.51 6.77
N PRO A 273 8.95 11.48 7.68
CA PRO A 273 9.86 11.28 8.80
C PRO A 273 9.17 10.50 9.91
N VAL A 274 9.73 9.37 10.30
CA VAL A 274 9.26 8.51 11.38
C VAL A 274 10.31 8.43 12.47
N LYS A 275 9.91 8.66 13.72
CA LYS A 275 10.77 8.56 14.89
C LYS A 275 10.59 7.19 15.55
N ASP A 276 11.67 6.49 15.73
CA ASP A 276 11.79 5.34 16.62
C ASP A 276 11.81 5.84 18.07
N LEU A 277 10.83 5.43 18.86
CA LEU A 277 10.66 5.88 20.24
C LEU A 277 11.66 5.25 21.19
N GLN A 278 12.20 4.07 20.86
CA GLN A 278 13.19 3.39 21.69
C GLN A 278 14.57 4.03 21.56
N THR A 279 15.00 4.35 20.33
CA THR A 279 16.32 4.90 20.05
C THR A 279 16.35 6.41 19.95
N GLY A 280 15.20 7.05 19.75
CA GLY A 280 15.06 8.47 19.49
C GLY A 280 15.46 8.89 18.07
N ARG A 281 15.90 7.97 17.22
CA ARG A 281 16.33 8.21 15.85
C ARG A 281 15.14 8.54 14.93
N VAL A 282 15.39 9.40 13.94
CA VAL A 282 14.39 9.70 12.90
C VAL A 282 14.89 9.11 11.58
N TYR A 283 14.02 8.38 10.92
CA TYR A 283 14.21 7.81 9.60
C TYR A 283 13.28 8.48 8.60
N ILE A 284 13.70 8.59 7.35
CA ILE A 284 12.77 8.92 6.25
C ILE A 284 12.23 7.62 5.71
N SER A 285 10.91 7.53 5.62
CA SER A 285 10.21 6.30 5.25
C SER A 285 9.35 6.47 4.00
N SER A 286 9.12 5.35 3.33
CA SER A 286 8.08 5.21 2.31
C SER A 286 6.76 4.87 2.97
N GLN A 287 5.67 5.49 2.52
CA GLN A 287 4.33 5.28 3.06
C GLN A 287 3.28 5.22 1.95
N ASN A 288 2.27 4.39 2.16
CA ASN A 288 1.08 4.31 1.33
C ASN A 288 -0.09 3.75 2.16
N HIS A 289 -0.74 4.62 2.95
CA HIS A 289 -1.90 4.22 3.74
C HIS A 289 -2.91 5.36 3.92
N GLY A 290 -4.19 5.01 3.96
CA GLY A 290 -5.31 5.92 4.23
C GLY A 290 -5.86 5.82 5.65
N TYR A 291 -5.48 4.79 6.41
CA TYR A 291 -5.91 4.53 7.78
C TYR A 291 -4.71 4.52 8.72
N ALA A 292 -4.96 4.81 10.00
CA ALA A 292 -3.97 4.74 11.07
C ALA A 292 -4.55 4.06 12.30
N VAL A 293 -3.68 3.47 13.11
CA VAL A 293 -4.05 2.88 14.40
C VAL A 293 -4.18 3.98 15.44
N ASP A 294 -5.30 3.98 16.16
CA ASP A 294 -5.48 4.77 17.38
C ASP A 294 -4.74 4.05 18.52
N ALA A 295 -3.52 4.51 18.82
CA ALA A 295 -2.66 3.87 19.82
C ALA A 295 -3.29 3.89 21.23
N ASP A 296 -4.06 4.92 21.55
CA ASP A 296 -4.70 5.07 22.86
C ASP A 296 -5.87 4.09 23.05
N SER A 297 -6.33 3.47 21.96
CA SER A 297 -7.38 2.44 22.00
C SER A 297 -6.89 1.07 22.49
N ILE A 298 -5.56 0.85 22.56
CA ILE A 298 -4.96 -0.42 22.97
C ILE A 298 -4.36 -0.25 24.36
N PRO A 299 -4.72 -1.10 25.34
CA PRO A 299 -4.11 -1.03 26.68
C PRO A 299 -2.59 -1.19 26.61
N GLU A 300 -1.83 -0.38 27.36
CA GLU A 300 -0.36 -0.44 27.44
C GLU A 300 0.15 -1.82 27.92
N SER A 301 -0.69 -2.59 28.62
CA SER A 301 -0.39 -3.97 29.00
C SER A 301 -0.41 -4.95 27.82
N VAL A 302 -0.97 -4.55 26.68
CA VAL A 302 -1.06 -5.35 25.44
C VAL A 302 0.00 -4.90 24.44
N ALA A 303 0.05 -3.60 24.14
CA ALA A 303 1.02 -3.05 23.21
C ALA A 303 1.34 -1.59 23.51
N VAL A 304 2.53 -1.17 23.14
CA VAL A 304 2.99 0.23 23.29
C VAL A 304 3.45 0.79 21.95
N PRO A 305 3.28 2.10 21.69
CA PRO A 305 3.82 2.73 20.51
C PRO A 305 5.33 2.53 20.39
N ALA A 306 5.79 2.10 19.21
CA ALA A 306 7.21 1.91 18.92
C ALA A 306 7.73 2.99 17.95
N PHE A 307 6.87 3.46 17.05
CA PHE A 307 7.20 4.47 16.06
C PHE A 307 6.10 5.53 15.97
N VAL A 308 6.49 6.77 15.67
CA VAL A 308 5.56 7.90 15.53
C VAL A 308 5.97 8.79 14.36
N ASN A 309 4.99 9.27 13.59
CA ASN A 309 5.23 10.27 12.55
C ASN A 309 5.66 11.60 13.18
N VAL A 310 6.74 12.18 12.69
CA VAL A 310 7.29 13.44 13.26
C VAL A 310 6.36 14.62 12.98
N ASN A 311 5.67 14.61 11.83
CA ASN A 311 4.88 15.75 11.37
C ASN A 311 3.53 15.87 12.10
N ASP A 312 2.76 14.80 12.18
CA ASP A 312 1.38 14.83 12.67
C ASP A 312 1.11 13.94 13.89
N LYS A 313 2.14 13.22 14.36
CA LYS A 313 2.10 12.36 15.55
C LYS A 313 1.22 11.09 15.38
N THR A 314 0.83 10.74 14.18
CA THR A 314 0.17 9.46 13.94
C THR A 314 1.04 8.30 14.43
N ASN A 315 0.39 7.23 14.90
CA ASN A 315 1.09 5.99 15.25
C ASN A 315 1.67 5.35 13.98
N GLU A 316 2.96 5.03 14.04
CA GLU A 316 3.70 4.44 12.91
C GLU A 316 4.22 3.04 13.24
N GLY A 317 3.84 2.47 14.38
CA GLY A 317 4.19 1.12 14.76
C GLY A 317 4.02 0.83 16.23
N MET A 318 3.84 -0.44 16.55
CA MET A 318 3.60 -0.96 17.92
C MET A 318 4.58 -2.09 18.26
N SER A 319 4.93 -2.20 19.55
CA SER A 319 5.57 -3.38 20.13
C SER A 319 4.62 -4.03 21.11
N TYR A 320 4.44 -5.34 21.02
CA TYR A 320 3.49 -6.10 21.84
C TYR A 320 4.16 -6.64 23.10
N VAL A 321 3.59 -6.31 24.25
CA VAL A 321 4.20 -6.58 25.57
C VAL A 321 4.21 -8.08 25.86
N GLY A 322 5.39 -8.61 26.23
CA GLY A 322 5.56 -10.02 26.53
C GLY A 322 5.48 -10.96 25.33
N LYS A 323 5.48 -10.43 24.10
CA LYS A 323 5.43 -11.19 22.86
C LYS A 323 6.59 -10.80 21.94
N ASN A 324 7.06 -11.74 21.13
CA ASN A 324 8.00 -11.46 20.04
C ASN A 324 7.24 -10.90 18.82
N ILE A 325 6.56 -9.77 18.99
CA ILE A 325 5.73 -9.15 17.94
C ILE A 325 6.04 -7.66 17.89
N PHE A 326 6.36 -7.18 16.69
CA PHE A 326 6.39 -5.75 16.41
C PHE A 326 5.78 -5.46 15.03
N THR A 327 5.26 -4.25 14.88
CA THR A 327 4.55 -3.85 13.67
C THR A 327 4.94 -2.45 13.27
N VAL A 328 4.89 -2.15 11.96
CA VAL A 328 5.13 -0.82 11.42
C VAL A 328 4.06 -0.42 10.40
N GLN A 329 3.69 0.85 10.39
CA GLN A 329 2.73 1.41 9.45
C GLN A 329 3.39 1.74 8.10
N PHE A 330 4.64 2.15 8.12
CA PHE A 330 5.44 2.48 6.94
C PHE A 330 6.01 1.22 6.26
N HIS A 331 6.65 1.41 5.10
CA HIS A 331 7.18 0.34 4.25
C HIS A 331 8.71 0.22 4.37
N PRO A 332 9.24 -0.67 5.24
CA PRO A 332 10.68 -0.87 5.41
C PRO A 332 11.33 -1.57 4.20
N GLU A 333 10.55 -2.27 3.37
CA GLU A 333 10.99 -2.84 2.11
C GLU A 333 11.24 -1.78 1.04
N ALA A 334 10.82 -0.54 1.28
CA ALA A 334 10.90 0.60 0.36
C ALA A 334 10.23 0.35 -1.01
N CYS A 335 10.88 0.68 -2.11
CA CYS A 335 10.42 0.58 -3.49
C CYS A 335 8.96 1.04 -3.72
N PRO A 336 8.79 2.35 -4.03
CA PRO A 336 9.84 3.38 -4.08
C PRO A 336 10.14 3.94 -2.69
N GLY A 337 11.37 4.42 -2.48
CA GLY A 337 11.72 5.20 -1.30
C GLY A 337 13.07 4.85 -0.66
N PRO A 338 13.39 5.49 0.48
CA PRO A 338 14.62 5.25 1.22
C PRO A 338 14.67 3.85 1.81
N GLN A 339 15.88 3.27 1.86
CA GLN A 339 16.12 1.92 2.42
C GLN A 339 16.59 1.96 3.88
N ASP A 340 16.55 3.11 4.53
CA ASP A 340 17.07 3.32 5.89
C ASP A 340 16.41 2.43 6.95
N SER A 341 15.19 1.99 6.70
CA SER A 341 14.42 1.13 7.62
C SER A 341 14.55 -0.37 7.34
N GLY A 342 15.38 -0.77 6.37
CA GLY A 342 15.60 -2.18 6.01
C GLY A 342 16.13 -3.06 7.15
N TYR A 343 16.80 -2.45 8.16
CA TYR A 343 17.25 -3.14 9.37
C TYR A 343 16.13 -3.81 10.17
N LEU A 344 14.86 -3.44 9.94
CA LEU A 344 13.72 -4.06 10.62
C LEU A 344 13.53 -5.53 10.18
N PHE A 345 13.92 -5.87 8.97
CA PHE A 345 13.98 -7.27 8.55
C PHE A 345 15.09 -8.02 9.31
N ASP A 346 16.24 -7.38 9.56
CA ASP A 346 17.32 -8.00 10.35
C ASP A 346 16.88 -8.21 11.81
N ARG A 347 16.16 -7.23 12.38
CA ARG A 347 15.51 -7.38 13.69
C ARG A 347 14.56 -8.57 13.72
N PHE A 348 13.77 -8.79 12.67
CA PHE A 348 12.87 -9.93 12.58
C PHE A 348 13.64 -11.25 12.49
N MET A 349 14.74 -11.28 11.72
CA MET A 349 15.65 -12.43 11.68
C MET A 349 16.19 -12.78 13.08
N ASP A 350 16.65 -11.79 13.84
CA ASP A 350 17.15 -11.98 15.21
C ASP A 350 16.08 -12.57 16.14
N MET A 351 14.82 -12.15 16.00
CA MET A 351 13.68 -12.68 16.78
C MET A 351 13.38 -14.15 16.49
N MET A 352 13.66 -14.62 15.27
CA MET A 352 13.52 -16.03 14.87
C MET A 352 14.70 -16.93 15.31
N GLY A 353 15.66 -16.38 16.02
CA GLY A 353 16.82 -17.13 16.53
C GLY A 353 18.15 -16.79 15.87
N GLY A 354 18.18 -15.73 15.07
CA GLY A 354 19.38 -15.11 14.51
C GLY A 354 20.18 -16.00 13.56
N THR A 355 20.94 -15.40 12.69
CA THR A 355 22.10 -16.05 12.03
C THR A 355 23.14 -16.37 13.11
N LYS A 356 23.30 -17.66 13.42
CA LYS A 356 24.45 -18.13 14.17
C LYS A 356 25.74 -17.94 13.38
#